data_5c227d69ca7151a6d0d5972d574d8d8c
#
_entry.id   5c227d69ca7151a6d0d5972d574d8d8c
#
_cell.length_a   1.000
_cell.length_b   1.000
_cell.length_c   1.000
_cell.angle_alpha   90.00
_cell.angle_beta   90.00
_cell.angle_gamma   90.00
#
_symmetry.space_group_name_H-M   'P 1'
#
loop_
_entity.id
_entity.type
_entity.pdbx_description
1 polymer ?
#
loop_
_entity_poly.entity_id
_entity_poly.type
_entity_poly.pdbx_seq_one_letter_code
_entity_poly.pdbx_strand_id
1 'polypeptide(L)'
;MKTLQQFLNDLGARESGGNYKAFNKYGYAGKYQMGEAALIDAGYYRKISRRFNNDWSGKFLGKDGVNSIQDFLNNPKAQENAQIIYKKKQWGYLKTVGALNYLGLIINSILITPSGLLAGAHLKGAGSVIKYLDTRGKICEKDGFGTSIESYIKQFANYDVSEITGKI
;
A
#
# COMPACT_ATOMS: atom_id res chain seq x y z
N MET A 1 -7.84 -11.65 16.21
CA MET A 1 -7.20 -10.76 15.23
C MET A 1 -6.33 -11.60 14.31
N LYS A 2 -6.38 -11.35 13.00
CA LYS A 2 -5.55 -12.05 12.01
C LYS A 2 -4.10 -11.55 12.07
N THR A 3 -3.14 -12.36 11.61
CA THR A 3 -1.71 -12.04 11.64
C THR A 3 -1.29 -11.09 10.51
N LEU A 4 -0.07 -10.51 10.61
CA LEU A 4 0.55 -9.75 9.53
C LEU A 4 0.65 -10.58 8.23
N GLN A 5 1.03 -11.86 8.32
CA GLN A 5 1.12 -12.71 7.14
C GLN A 5 -0.25 -12.88 6.46
N GLN A 6 -1.31 -13.02 7.24
CA GLN A 6 -2.67 -13.06 6.70
C GLN A 6 -3.08 -11.72 6.07
N PHE A 7 -2.70 -10.59 6.69
CA PHE A 7 -2.90 -9.26 6.10
C PHE A 7 -2.24 -9.16 4.72
N LEU A 8 -0.98 -9.54 4.62
CA LEU A 8 -0.22 -9.49 3.36
C LEU A 8 -0.83 -10.42 2.31
N ASN A 9 -1.20 -11.63 2.69
CA ASN A 9 -1.81 -12.58 1.76
C ASN A 9 -3.18 -12.09 1.27
N ASP A 10 -4.02 -11.58 2.15
CA ASP A 10 -5.36 -11.09 1.80
C ASP A 10 -5.26 -9.80 0.94
N LEU A 11 -4.28 -8.93 1.23
CA LEU A 11 -4.01 -7.75 0.41
C LEU A 11 -3.54 -8.16 -1.00
N GLY A 12 -2.58 -9.06 -1.10
CA GLY A 12 -2.11 -9.58 -2.38
C GLY A 12 -3.21 -10.28 -3.16
N ALA A 13 -4.08 -11.04 -2.50
CA ALA A 13 -5.23 -11.68 -3.12
C ALA A 13 -6.18 -10.63 -3.73
N ARG A 14 -6.45 -9.55 -3.01
CA ARG A 14 -7.28 -8.45 -3.51
C ARG A 14 -6.66 -7.70 -4.68
N GLU A 15 -5.36 -7.45 -4.63
CA GLU A 15 -4.65 -6.68 -5.65
C GLU A 15 -4.48 -7.45 -6.97
N SER A 16 -4.14 -8.73 -6.90
CA SER A 16 -3.72 -9.49 -8.08
C SER A 16 -4.16 -10.96 -8.09
N GLY A 17 -5.00 -11.38 -7.15
CA GLY A 17 -5.24 -12.82 -6.93
C GLY A 17 -4.02 -13.55 -6.38
N GLY A 18 -3.07 -12.83 -5.76
CA GLY A 18 -1.82 -13.39 -5.24
C GLY A 18 -0.75 -13.65 -6.31
N ASN A 19 -0.91 -13.10 -7.51
CA ASN A 19 -0.02 -13.38 -8.65
C ASN A 19 1.20 -12.46 -8.64
N TYR A 20 2.38 -13.00 -8.37
CA TYR A 20 3.65 -12.26 -8.41
C TYR A 20 4.02 -11.72 -9.79
N LYS A 21 3.48 -12.28 -10.87
CA LYS A 21 3.76 -11.87 -12.26
C LYS A 21 2.69 -10.94 -12.84
N ALA A 22 1.72 -10.52 -12.04
CA ALA A 22 0.67 -9.62 -12.50
C ALA A 22 1.24 -8.25 -12.89
N PHE A 23 0.78 -7.73 -14.02
CA PHE A 23 1.14 -6.41 -14.51
C PHE A 23 -0.09 -5.81 -15.20
N ASN A 24 -0.65 -4.74 -14.64
CA ASN A 24 -1.91 -4.23 -15.15
C ASN A 24 -1.71 -3.12 -16.21
N LYS A 25 -2.82 -2.66 -16.80
CA LYS A 25 -2.82 -1.63 -17.84
C LYS A 25 -2.29 -0.27 -17.37
N TYR A 26 -2.23 -0.02 -16.07
CA TYR A 26 -1.67 1.20 -15.48
C TYR A 26 -0.21 1.05 -15.05
N GLY A 27 0.43 -0.08 -15.37
CA GLY A 27 1.83 -0.35 -15.05
C GLY A 27 2.11 -0.75 -13.60
N TYR A 28 1.10 -1.08 -12.82
CA TYR A 28 1.29 -1.64 -11.48
C TYR A 28 1.74 -3.09 -11.57
N ALA A 29 2.71 -3.45 -10.71
CA ALA A 29 3.47 -4.69 -10.83
C ALA A 29 3.34 -5.61 -9.62
N GLY A 30 3.23 -6.91 -9.90
CA GLY A 30 3.39 -8.00 -8.97
C GLY A 30 2.18 -8.29 -8.09
N LYS A 31 2.40 -9.14 -7.10
CA LYS A 31 1.40 -9.60 -6.14
C LYS A 31 0.63 -8.44 -5.49
N TYR A 32 1.34 -7.35 -5.14
CA TYR A 32 0.80 -6.19 -4.44
C TYR A 32 0.47 -5.01 -5.35
N GLN A 33 0.62 -5.16 -6.66
CA GLN A 33 0.38 -4.10 -7.64
C GLN A 33 1.10 -2.80 -7.26
N MET A 34 2.42 -2.88 -7.10
CA MET A 34 3.27 -1.77 -6.72
C MET A 34 3.65 -0.92 -7.93
N GLY A 35 3.49 0.40 -7.80
CA GLY A 35 3.90 1.36 -8.81
C GLY A 35 5.29 1.93 -8.56
N GLU A 36 5.72 2.87 -9.41
CA GLU A 36 7.02 3.53 -9.30
C GLU A 36 7.21 4.21 -7.94
N ALA A 37 6.21 4.96 -7.46
CA ALA A 37 6.28 5.64 -6.17
C ALA A 37 6.51 4.66 -5.02
N ALA A 38 5.84 3.51 -5.03
CA ALA A 38 6.01 2.48 -4.01
C ALA A 38 7.41 1.85 -4.04
N LEU A 39 7.95 1.56 -5.23
CA LEU A 39 9.29 1.00 -5.35
C LEU A 39 10.39 2.01 -5.05
N ILE A 40 10.16 3.30 -5.26
CA ILE A 40 11.06 4.37 -4.78
C ILE A 40 11.10 4.37 -3.26
N ASP A 41 9.95 4.36 -2.60
CA ASP A 41 9.86 4.32 -1.13
C ASP A 41 10.49 3.06 -0.54
N ALA A 42 10.38 1.94 -1.23
CA ALA A 42 10.98 0.67 -0.83
C ALA A 42 12.50 0.57 -1.14
N GLY A 43 13.09 1.55 -1.85
CA GLY A 43 14.51 1.59 -2.13
C GLY A 43 14.96 0.75 -3.32
N TYR A 44 14.06 0.38 -4.22
CA TYR A 44 14.35 -0.45 -5.40
C TYR A 44 14.53 0.34 -6.70
N TYR A 45 14.06 1.58 -6.73
CA TYR A 45 13.91 2.33 -7.97
C TYR A 45 14.12 3.82 -7.75
N ARG A 46 14.57 4.53 -8.76
CA ARG A 46 14.61 6.00 -8.77
C ARG A 46 14.23 6.55 -10.14
N LYS A 47 13.71 7.77 -10.16
CA LYS A 47 13.34 8.46 -11.37
C LYS A 47 13.68 9.96 -11.23
N ILE A 48 14.34 10.54 -12.22
CA ILE A 48 14.70 11.96 -12.22
C ILE A 48 13.44 12.81 -12.37
N SER A 49 12.55 12.44 -13.31
CA SER A 49 11.23 13.04 -13.44
C SER A 49 10.36 12.68 -12.22
N ARG A 50 9.64 13.66 -11.68
CA ARG A 50 8.66 13.42 -10.60
C ARG A 50 7.31 12.92 -11.12
N ARG A 51 7.19 12.58 -12.38
CA ARG A 51 6.03 11.93 -12.97
C ARG A 51 6.09 10.43 -12.67
N PHE A 52 5.37 9.99 -11.67
CA PHE A 52 5.24 8.58 -11.31
C PHE A 52 4.02 7.99 -12.00
N ASN A 53 4.14 7.79 -13.32
CA ASN A 53 3.09 7.26 -14.17
C ASN A 53 3.23 5.77 -14.50
N ASN A 54 4.16 5.09 -13.79
CA ASN A 54 4.44 3.66 -13.92
C ASN A 54 4.86 3.26 -15.36
N ASP A 55 5.58 4.15 -16.05
CA ASP A 55 6.17 3.85 -17.36
C ASP A 55 7.51 3.11 -17.26
N TRP A 56 8.04 3.00 -16.03
CA TRP A 56 9.29 2.32 -15.69
C TRP A 56 10.50 2.82 -16.45
N SER A 57 10.50 4.08 -16.84
CA SER A 57 11.58 4.74 -17.57
C SER A 57 12.74 5.19 -16.69
N GLY A 58 12.64 5.04 -15.37
CA GLY A 58 13.70 5.35 -14.42
C GLY A 58 14.73 4.21 -14.30
N LYS A 59 15.42 4.19 -13.16
CA LYS A 59 16.52 3.26 -12.92
C LYS A 59 16.27 2.37 -11.71
N PHE A 60 16.38 1.05 -11.87
CA PHE A 60 16.46 0.10 -10.79
C PHE A 60 17.83 0.13 -10.13
N LEU A 61 17.87 -0.05 -8.80
CA LEU A 61 19.08 0.15 -7.99
C LEU A 61 19.85 -1.14 -7.66
N GLY A 62 19.38 -2.29 -8.16
CA GLY A 62 20.02 -3.59 -7.93
C GLY A 62 19.72 -4.22 -6.57
N LYS A 63 18.87 -3.62 -5.74
CA LYS A 63 18.48 -4.19 -4.45
C LYS A 63 17.82 -5.56 -4.66
N ASP A 64 18.23 -6.54 -3.84
CA ASP A 64 17.77 -7.94 -3.92
C ASP A 64 17.94 -8.55 -5.33
N GLY A 65 18.92 -8.07 -6.12
CA GLY A 65 19.17 -8.53 -7.48
C GLY A 65 18.20 -7.99 -8.53
N VAL A 66 17.36 -7.00 -8.18
CA VAL A 66 16.35 -6.43 -9.09
C VAL A 66 16.96 -5.27 -9.88
N ASN A 67 17.15 -5.47 -11.18
CA ASN A 67 17.73 -4.49 -12.11
C ASN A 67 16.73 -4.02 -13.18
N SER A 68 15.54 -4.62 -13.21
CA SER A 68 14.48 -4.31 -14.17
C SER A 68 13.11 -4.64 -13.59
N ILE A 69 12.05 -4.17 -14.23
CA ILE A 69 10.69 -4.56 -13.84
C ILE A 69 10.46 -6.08 -14.04
N GLN A 70 11.09 -6.67 -15.04
CA GLN A 70 11.01 -8.12 -15.27
C GLN A 70 11.69 -8.90 -14.13
N ASP A 71 12.84 -8.43 -13.66
CA ASP A 71 13.49 -9.04 -12.48
C ASP A 71 12.56 -8.99 -11.26
N PHE A 72 11.88 -7.88 -11.05
CA PHE A 72 10.92 -7.71 -9.96
C PHE A 72 9.75 -8.70 -10.07
N LEU A 73 9.16 -8.82 -11.25
CA LEU A 73 8.05 -9.75 -11.50
C LEU A 73 8.46 -11.22 -11.33
N ASN A 74 9.73 -11.54 -11.55
CA ASN A 74 10.28 -12.89 -11.40
C ASN A 74 10.87 -13.16 -10.02
N ASN A 75 10.76 -12.21 -9.06
CA ASN A 75 11.38 -12.33 -7.74
C ASN A 75 10.35 -12.16 -6.61
N PRO A 76 9.65 -13.23 -6.21
CA PRO A 76 8.67 -13.17 -5.12
C PRO A 76 9.25 -12.62 -3.81
N LYS A 77 10.47 -13.02 -3.45
CA LYS A 77 11.12 -12.58 -2.21
C LYS A 77 11.37 -11.06 -2.20
N ALA A 78 11.82 -10.50 -3.31
CA ALA A 78 11.98 -9.05 -3.45
C ALA A 78 10.63 -8.32 -3.33
N GLN A 79 9.56 -8.86 -3.88
CA GLN A 79 8.21 -8.29 -3.75
C GLN A 79 7.73 -8.28 -2.31
N GLU A 80 7.93 -9.36 -1.56
CA GLU A 80 7.58 -9.42 -0.14
C GLU A 80 8.42 -8.42 0.69
N ASN A 81 9.73 -8.35 0.46
CA ASN A 81 10.61 -7.38 1.12
C ASN A 81 10.22 -5.94 0.80
N ALA A 82 9.96 -5.63 -0.46
CA ALA A 82 9.53 -4.30 -0.89
C ALA A 82 8.23 -3.89 -0.21
N GLN A 83 7.27 -4.81 -0.09
CA GLN A 83 5.99 -4.52 0.55
C GLN A 83 6.14 -4.19 2.04
N ILE A 84 6.97 -4.91 2.77
CA ILE A 84 7.25 -4.62 4.20
C ILE A 84 7.86 -3.22 4.35
N ILE A 85 8.89 -2.90 3.57
CA ILE A 85 9.54 -1.59 3.62
C ILE A 85 8.54 -0.48 3.25
N TYR A 86 7.77 -0.69 2.21
CA TYR A 86 6.76 0.26 1.76
C TYR A 86 5.70 0.51 2.84
N LYS A 87 5.19 -0.53 3.49
CA LYS A 87 4.22 -0.39 4.58
C LYS A 87 4.77 0.42 5.75
N LYS A 88 6.03 0.23 6.11
CA LYS A 88 6.68 1.06 7.14
C LYS A 88 6.76 2.53 6.73
N LYS A 89 7.07 2.82 5.47
CA LYS A 89 7.04 4.19 4.93
C LYS A 89 5.64 4.77 4.97
N GLN A 90 4.64 4.02 4.53
CA GLN A 90 3.24 4.46 4.55
C GLN A 90 2.75 4.76 5.98
N TRP A 91 3.16 3.96 6.96
CA TRP A 91 2.84 4.24 8.36
C TRP A 91 3.42 5.58 8.80
N GLY A 92 4.65 5.89 8.42
CA GLY A 92 5.25 7.21 8.66
C GLY A 92 4.46 8.36 8.01
N TYR A 93 4.00 8.18 6.78
CA TYR A 93 3.17 9.18 6.10
C TYR A 93 1.82 9.37 6.80
N LEU A 94 1.15 8.29 7.19
CA LEU A 94 -0.10 8.33 7.95
C LEU A 94 0.07 9.08 9.27
N LYS A 95 1.17 8.85 9.97
CA LYS A 95 1.52 9.57 11.19
C LYS A 95 1.69 11.08 10.92
N THR A 96 2.44 11.43 9.89
CA THR A 96 2.72 12.83 9.52
C THR A 96 1.46 13.61 9.18
N VAL A 97 0.49 13.01 8.48
CA VAL A 97 -0.77 13.68 8.14
C VAL A 97 -1.81 13.68 9.28
N GLY A 98 -1.51 13.07 10.41
CA GLY A 98 -2.40 13.05 11.58
C GLY A 98 -3.44 11.94 11.57
N ALA A 99 -3.31 10.95 10.69
CA ALA A 99 -4.28 9.85 10.58
C ALA A 99 -4.39 9.00 11.87
N LEU A 100 -3.30 8.92 12.64
CA LEU A 100 -3.27 8.13 13.87
C LEU A 100 -4.18 8.70 14.97
N ASN A 101 -4.55 9.98 14.90
CA ASN A 101 -5.49 10.60 15.84
C ASN A 101 -6.91 10.00 15.75
N TYR A 102 -7.21 9.30 14.67
CA TYR A 102 -8.51 8.67 14.43
C TYR A 102 -8.58 7.20 14.86
N LEU A 103 -7.45 6.61 15.29
CA LEU A 103 -7.43 5.22 15.75
C LEU A 103 -8.44 4.99 16.89
N GLY A 104 -9.21 3.93 16.78
CA GLY A 104 -10.24 3.56 17.75
C GLY A 104 -11.58 4.28 17.58
N LEU A 105 -11.67 5.29 16.71
CA LEU A 105 -12.93 5.94 16.38
C LEU A 105 -13.73 5.10 15.39
N ILE A 106 -15.03 5.32 15.34
CA ILE A 106 -15.95 4.69 14.39
C ILE A 106 -16.42 5.76 13.39
N ILE A 107 -16.20 5.49 12.10
CA ILE A 107 -16.64 6.33 11.00
C ILE A 107 -17.49 5.45 10.05
N ASN A 108 -18.72 5.86 9.75
CA ASN A 108 -19.63 5.09 8.91
C ASN A 108 -19.76 3.62 9.37
N SER A 109 -19.87 3.40 10.68
CA SER A 109 -19.95 2.08 11.31
C SER A 109 -18.67 1.21 11.14
N ILE A 110 -17.55 1.82 10.77
CA ILE A 110 -16.26 1.14 10.59
C ILE A 110 -15.30 1.59 11.68
N LEU A 111 -14.75 0.64 12.43
CA LEU A 111 -13.68 0.90 13.40
C LEU A 111 -12.39 1.25 12.65
N ILE A 112 -11.80 2.39 12.97
CA ILE A 112 -10.53 2.82 12.39
C ILE A 112 -9.38 2.13 13.12
N THR A 113 -8.64 1.32 12.38
CA THR A 113 -7.55 0.48 12.90
C THR A 113 -6.25 0.71 12.14
N PRO A 114 -5.09 0.35 12.72
CA PRO A 114 -3.80 0.45 12.01
C PRO A 114 -3.79 -0.31 10.68
N SER A 115 -4.30 -1.53 10.64
CA SER A 115 -4.34 -2.33 9.42
C SER A 115 -5.29 -1.77 8.37
N GLY A 116 -6.43 -1.23 8.79
CA GLY A 116 -7.36 -0.53 7.89
C GLY A 116 -6.74 0.71 7.26
N LEU A 117 -6.02 1.53 8.06
CA LEU A 117 -5.32 2.71 7.57
C LEU A 117 -4.22 2.35 6.56
N LEU A 118 -3.43 1.31 6.85
CA LEU A 118 -2.39 0.83 5.93
C LEU A 118 -2.97 0.33 4.60
N ALA A 119 -4.10 -0.36 4.64
CA ALA A 119 -4.78 -0.82 3.43
C ALA A 119 -5.35 0.35 2.61
N GLY A 120 -5.98 1.32 3.25
CA GLY A 120 -6.46 2.53 2.59
C GLY A 120 -5.33 3.33 1.94
N ALA A 121 -4.21 3.48 2.64
CA ALA A 121 -3.01 4.13 2.11
C ALA A 121 -2.38 3.35 0.95
N HIS A 122 -2.45 2.01 0.97
CA HIS A 122 -2.02 1.20 -0.16
C HIS A 122 -2.79 1.55 -1.43
N LEU A 123 -4.10 1.74 -1.32
CA LEU A 123 -4.97 2.02 -2.46
C LEU A 123 -4.74 3.42 -3.06
N LYS A 124 -4.70 4.47 -2.21
CA LYS A 124 -4.74 5.87 -2.68
C LYS A 124 -3.78 6.81 -1.93
N GLY A 125 -2.89 6.28 -1.07
CA GLY A 125 -1.95 7.08 -0.31
C GLY A 125 -2.53 7.71 0.96
N ALA A 126 -1.62 8.19 1.83
CA ALA A 126 -1.99 8.77 3.12
C ALA A 126 -2.81 10.07 2.99
N GLY A 127 -2.57 10.86 1.94
CA GLY A 127 -3.31 12.09 1.67
C GLY A 127 -4.80 11.85 1.41
N SER A 128 -5.13 10.80 0.70
CA SER A 128 -6.53 10.43 0.45
C SER A 128 -7.18 9.81 1.69
N VAL A 129 -6.41 9.09 2.50
CA VAL A 129 -6.89 8.54 3.78
C VAL A 129 -7.24 9.67 4.74
N ILE A 130 -6.39 10.69 4.92
CA ILE A 130 -6.70 11.78 5.85
C ILE A 130 -7.91 12.61 5.40
N LYS A 131 -8.12 12.80 4.11
CA LYS A 131 -9.34 13.45 3.60
C LYS A 131 -10.60 12.66 3.98
N TYR A 132 -10.55 11.34 3.88
CA TYR A 132 -11.64 10.49 4.33
C TYR A 132 -11.89 10.64 5.85
N LEU A 133 -10.84 10.59 6.64
CA LEU A 133 -10.95 10.68 8.11
C LEU A 133 -11.44 12.07 8.57
N ASP A 134 -10.85 13.15 8.05
CA ASP A 134 -11.20 14.53 8.41
C ASP A 134 -12.63 14.88 8.06
N THR A 135 -13.19 14.31 7.00
CA THR A 135 -14.57 14.53 6.56
C THR A 135 -15.56 13.50 7.08
N ARG A 136 -15.11 12.60 7.97
CA ARG A 136 -15.95 11.53 8.50
C ARG A 136 -16.58 10.67 7.40
N GLY A 137 -15.81 10.38 6.37
CA GLY A 137 -16.21 9.55 5.25
C GLY A 137 -16.99 10.28 4.14
N LYS A 138 -17.21 11.58 4.24
CA LYS A 138 -17.92 12.36 3.19
C LYS A 138 -17.11 12.45 1.90
N ILE A 139 -15.80 12.63 2.00
CA ILE A 139 -14.88 12.53 0.86
C ILE A 139 -14.26 11.14 0.90
N CYS A 140 -14.63 10.30 -0.06
CA CYS A 140 -14.15 8.93 -0.19
C CYS A 140 -13.65 8.71 -1.62
N GLU A 141 -12.34 8.86 -1.81
CA GLU A 141 -11.71 8.70 -3.12
C GLU A 141 -11.71 7.23 -3.56
N LYS A 142 -11.66 7.03 -4.87
CA LYS A 142 -11.62 5.71 -5.52
C LYS A 142 -10.40 5.61 -6.42
N ASP A 143 -9.91 4.38 -6.62
CA ASP A 143 -8.87 4.11 -7.62
C ASP A 143 -9.43 4.12 -9.05
N GLY A 144 -8.56 3.87 -10.05
CA GLY A 144 -8.94 3.82 -11.46
C GLY A 144 -9.93 2.70 -11.81
N PHE A 145 -10.17 1.75 -10.92
CA PHE A 145 -11.14 0.65 -11.07
C PHE A 145 -12.44 0.86 -10.28
N GLY A 146 -12.59 2.02 -9.62
CA GLY A 146 -13.76 2.35 -8.84
C GLY A 146 -13.78 1.77 -7.41
N THR A 147 -12.65 1.21 -6.93
CA THR A 147 -12.52 0.70 -5.56
C THR A 147 -12.32 1.86 -4.59
N SER A 148 -13.14 1.91 -3.53
CA SER A 148 -13.10 3.00 -2.55
C SER A 148 -12.11 2.74 -1.41
N ILE A 149 -11.55 3.83 -0.86
CA ILE A 149 -10.74 3.79 0.36
C ILE A 149 -11.52 3.16 1.51
N GLU A 150 -12.80 3.51 1.67
CA GLU A 150 -13.66 2.98 2.73
C GLU A 150 -13.76 1.45 2.67
N SER A 151 -13.88 0.88 1.46
CA SER A 151 -13.96 -0.58 1.30
C SER A 151 -12.68 -1.28 1.78
N TYR A 152 -11.51 -0.67 1.57
CA TYR A 152 -10.23 -1.19 2.05
C TYR A 152 -10.09 -1.05 3.56
N ILE A 153 -10.41 0.11 4.12
CA ILE A 153 -10.38 0.34 5.57
C ILE A 153 -11.28 -0.67 6.29
N LYS A 154 -12.47 -0.92 5.75
CA LYS A 154 -13.43 -1.89 6.31
C LYS A 154 -12.92 -3.33 6.21
N GLN A 155 -12.49 -3.75 5.03
CA GLN A 155 -12.05 -5.12 4.79
C GLN A 155 -10.85 -5.50 5.64
N PHE A 156 -9.91 -4.58 5.82
CA PHE A 156 -8.64 -4.84 6.49
C PHE A 156 -8.60 -4.34 7.95
N ALA A 157 -9.74 -4.16 8.58
CA ALA A 157 -9.81 -3.60 9.93
C ALA A 157 -9.31 -4.51 11.07
N ASN A 158 -9.17 -5.82 10.84
CA ASN A 158 -8.95 -6.77 11.93
C ASN A 158 -7.68 -7.62 11.77
N TYR A 159 -6.52 -6.95 11.62
CA TYR A 159 -5.22 -7.61 11.52
C TYR A 159 -4.22 -7.00 12.51
N ASP A 160 -3.38 -7.85 13.08
CA ASP A 160 -2.21 -7.40 13.85
C ASP A 160 -1.08 -7.04 12.88
N VAL A 161 -0.78 -5.76 12.82
CA VAL A 161 0.30 -5.21 11.97
C VAL A 161 1.40 -4.56 12.83
N SER A 162 1.50 -4.93 14.10
CA SER A 162 2.44 -4.35 15.05
C SER A 162 3.91 -4.49 14.63
N GLU A 163 4.26 -5.49 13.82
CA GLU A 163 5.59 -5.63 13.23
C GLU A 163 5.91 -4.48 12.24
N ILE A 164 4.88 -3.84 11.66
CA ILE A 164 5.00 -2.66 10.78
C ILE A 164 4.93 -1.36 11.59
N THR A 165 3.95 -1.27 12.50
CA THR A 165 3.58 -0.02 13.17
C THR A 165 4.29 0.21 14.49
N GLY A 166 4.89 -0.83 15.06
CA GLY A 166 5.26 -0.86 16.47
C GLY A 166 4.03 -1.08 17.36
N LYS A 167 4.29 -1.26 18.64
CA LYS A 167 3.21 -1.30 19.64
C LYS A 167 2.67 0.11 19.82
N ILE A 168 1.40 0.25 19.71
CA ILE A 168 0.66 1.50 19.88
C ILE A 168 0.02 1.49 21.27
#